data_b6d6e600a2a5199b6c8724990a5fd62f
#
_entry.id   b6d6e600a2a5199b6c8724990a5fd62f
#
_cell.length_a   1.000
_cell.length_b   1.000
_cell.length_c   1.000
_cell.angle_alpha   90.00
_cell.angle_beta   90.00
_cell.angle_gamma   90.00
#
_symmetry.space_group_name_H-M   'P 1'
#
loop_
_entity.id
_entity.type
_entity.pdbx_description
1 polymer ?
#
loop_
_entity_poly.entity_id
_entity_poly.type
_entity_poly.pdbx_seq_one_letter_code
_entity_poly.pdbx_strand_id
1 'polypeptide(L)' 'MTQNNPPIVLVKTWLQLVNFSTEKEARDHSKRMINRNFGSIDLAITYIEQ' A
#
# COMPACT_ATOMS: atom_id res chain seq x y z
N MET A 1 8.20 17.10 -11.49
CA MET A 1 7.91 16.42 -11.38
C MET A 1 7.59 15.74 -10.63
N THR A 2 7.15 15.73 -10.57
CA THR A 2 7.02 15.17 -9.65
C THR A 2 6.68 13.83 -9.52
N GLN A 3 7.40 13.04 -9.06
CA GLN A 3 7.13 11.69 -8.80
C GLN A 3 6.32 11.61 -7.57
N ASN A 4 5.27 10.87 -7.65
CA ASN A 4 4.44 10.66 -6.49
C ASN A 4 4.66 9.29 -5.91
N ASN A 5 5.88 8.86 -5.86
CA ASN A 5 6.21 7.56 -5.29
C ASN A 5 6.16 7.67 -3.77
N PRO A 6 5.30 6.90 -3.12
CA PRO A 6 5.23 6.95 -1.66
C PRO A 6 6.47 6.32 -1.03
N PRO A 7 6.82 6.72 0.20
CA PRO A 7 7.94 6.09 0.89
C PRO A 7 7.71 4.60 1.08
N ILE A 8 8.77 3.83 0.99
CA ILE A 8 8.67 2.39 1.15
C ILE A 8 8.07 2.02 2.50
N VAL A 9 8.44 2.75 3.55
CA VAL A 9 7.91 2.48 4.88
C VAL A 9 6.39 2.62 4.89
N LEU A 10 5.88 3.63 4.22
CA LEU A 10 4.43 3.84 4.16
C LEU A 10 3.74 2.70 3.41
N VAL A 11 4.33 2.28 2.30
CA VAL A 11 3.76 1.18 1.52
C VAL A 11 3.76 -0.11 2.34
N LYS A 12 4.82 -0.37 3.07
CA LYS A 12 4.86 -1.53 3.94
C LYS A 12 3.76 -1.47 5.01
N THR A 13 3.51 -0.28 5.55
CA THR A 13 2.45 -0.11 6.53
C THR A 13 1.10 -0.44 5.91
N TRP A 14 0.84 0.04 4.71
CA TRP A 14 -0.42 -0.28 4.03
C TRP A 14 -0.58 -1.78 3.84
N LEU A 15 0.49 -2.45 3.41
CA LEU A 15 0.43 -3.89 3.18
C LEU A 15 0.19 -4.65 4.48
N GLN A 16 0.80 -4.20 5.57
CA GLN A 16 0.56 -4.83 6.86
C GLN A 16 -0.88 -4.64 7.31
N LEU A 17 -1.44 -3.45 7.10
CA LEU A 17 -2.81 -3.20 7.50
C LEU A 17 -3.77 -4.04 6.69
N VAL A 18 -3.52 -4.20 5.40
CA VAL A 18 -4.39 -5.02 4.56
C VAL A 18 -4.38 -6.47 5.03
N ASN A 19 -3.22 -6.98 5.44
CA ASN A 19 -3.09 -8.39 5.78
C ASN A 19 -3.40 -8.71 7.22
N PHE A 20 -3.12 -7.79 8.15
CA PHE A 20 -3.15 -8.14 9.56
C PHE A 20 -4.08 -7.29 10.40
N SER A 21 -4.58 -6.17 9.89
CA SER A 21 -5.44 -5.33 10.71
C SER A 21 -6.78 -6.02 10.97
N THR A 22 -7.25 -5.89 12.20
CA THR A 22 -8.58 -6.38 12.56
C THR A 22 -9.65 -5.35 12.26
N GLU A 23 -9.25 -4.12 11.93
CA GLU A 23 -10.20 -3.05 11.68
C GLU A 23 -10.48 -2.97 10.20
N LYS A 24 -11.75 -3.13 9.86
CA LYS A 24 -12.14 -3.14 8.46
C LYS A 24 -11.82 -1.81 7.79
N GLU A 25 -12.04 -0.70 8.49
CA GLU A 25 -11.79 0.60 7.90
C GLU A 25 -10.32 0.80 7.55
N ALA A 26 -9.43 0.30 8.42
CA ALA A 26 -8.01 0.42 8.16
C ALA A 26 -7.62 -0.42 6.95
N ARG A 27 -8.17 -1.63 6.86
CA ARG A 27 -7.88 -2.47 5.70
C ARG A 27 -8.41 -1.87 4.42
N ASP A 28 -9.64 -1.35 4.46
CA ASP A 28 -10.24 -0.76 3.26
C ASP A 28 -9.46 0.46 2.82
N HIS A 29 -9.06 1.30 3.77
CA HIS A 29 -8.30 2.49 3.44
C HIS A 29 -6.96 2.12 2.82
N SER A 30 -6.25 1.17 3.42
CA SER A 30 -4.94 0.78 2.92
C SER A 30 -5.03 0.16 1.53
N LYS A 31 -6.05 -0.68 1.33
CA LYS A 31 -6.27 -1.28 0.02
C LYS A 31 -6.54 -0.21 -1.03
N ARG A 32 -7.33 0.79 -0.66
CA ARG A 32 -7.65 1.88 -1.59
C ARG A 32 -6.39 2.67 -1.95
N MET A 33 -5.55 2.93 -0.95
CA MET A 33 -4.32 3.67 -1.22
C MET A 33 -3.37 2.88 -2.11
N ILE A 34 -3.29 1.58 -1.91
CA ILE A 34 -2.45 0.73 -2.76
C ILE A 34 -2.97 0.73 -4.19
N ASN A 35 -4.28 0.57 -4.36
CA ASN A 35 -4.85 0.58 -5.70
C ASN A 35 -4.64 1.92 -6.38
N ARG A 36 -4.75 2.99 -5.62
CA ARG A 36 -4.62 4.33 -6.18
C ARG A 36 -3.20 4.62 -6.63
N ASN A 37 -2.22 4.13 -5.90
CA ASN A 37 -0.82 4.42 -6.19
C ASN A 37 -0.18 3.40 -7.12
N PHE A 38 -0.59 2.15 -7.05
CA PHE A 38 0.07 1.08 -7.80
C PHE A 38 -0.85 0.33 -8.74
N GLY A 39 -2.13 0.35 -8.49
CA GLY A 39 -3.08 -0.40 -9.28
C GLY A 39 -3.38 -1.80 -8.75
N SER A 40 -2.46 -2.40 -8.01
CA SER A 40 -2.69 -3.71 -7.42
C SER A 40 -1.74 -3.93 -6.27
N ILE A 41 -2.08 -4.91 -5.43
CA ILE A 41 -1.23 -5.27 -4.31
C ILE A 41 0.07 -5.89 -4.80
N ASP A 42 0.01 -6.66 -5.88
CA ASP A 42 1.23 -7.27 -6.44
C ASP A 42 2.24 -6.21 -6.86
N LEU A 43 1.77 -5.13 -7.45
CA LEU A 43 2.66 -4.07 -7.87
C LEU A 43 3.27 -3.36 -6.67
N ALA A 44 2.50 -3.21 -5.58
CA ALA A 44 3.03 -2.61 -4.37
C ALA A 44 4.13 -3.48 -3.77
N ILE A 45 3.92 -4.79 -3.76
CA ILE A 45 4.91 -5.71 -3.23
C ILE A 45 6.19 -5.63 -4.06
N THR A 46 6.05 -5.59 -5.37
CA THR A 46 7.22 -5.45 -6.25
C THR A 46 7.97 -4.16 -5.95
N TYR A 47 7.22 -3.10 -5.68
CA TYR A 47 7.82 -1.81 -5.40
C TYR A 47 8.71 -1.85 -4.16
N ILE A 48 8.24 -2.50 -3.10
CA ILE A 48 9.01 -2.52 -1.86
C ILE A 48 10.14 -3.54 -1.91
N GLU A 49 10.11 -4.47 -2.86
CA GLU A 49 11.16 -5.47 -2.98
C GLU A 49 12.30 -5.00 -3.87
N GLN A 50 12.19 -3.86 -4.46
CA GLN A 50 13.29 -3.31 -5.24
C GLN A 50 14.39 -2.78 -4.31
#